data_5d9a5cdec0687ef15263334869cbd8bd
#
_entry.id   5d9a5cdec0687ef15263334869cbd8bd
#
_cell.length_a   1.000
_cell.length_b   1.000
_cell.length_c   1.000
_cell.angle_alpha   90.00
_cell.angle_beta   90.00
_cell.angle_gamma   90.00
#
_symmetry.space_group_name_H-M   'P 1'
#
loop_
_entity.id
_entity.type
_entity.pdbx_description
1 polymer ?
#
loop_
_entity_poly.entity_id
_entity_poly.type
_entity_poly.pdbx_seq_one_letter_code
_entity_poly.pdbx_strand_id
1 'polypeptide(L)'
;DVFWGRDILEIRPLSGFHKGYALRKLMRENEIKSLVYVGDDTTDIDAFQALRTIRDEGEAKGISAVVESKGMNKKLLEKADIKIRGIVEMREFLSWLLSLAY
;
A
#
# COMPACT_ATOMS: atom_id res chain seq x y z
N ASP A 1 -2.98 0.03 14.63
CA ASP A 1 -2.68 -1.38 14.38
C ASP A 1 -1.58 -1.53 13.36
N VAL A 2 -0.62 -2.36 13.68
CA VAL A 2 0.40 -2.76 12.72
C VAL A 2 0.36 -4.27 12.62
N PHE A 3 0.06 -4.76 11.44
CA PHE A 3 0.14 -6.16 11.13
C PHE A 3 1.33 -6.37 10.21
N TRP A 4 2.18 -7.31 10.53
CA TRP A 4 3.28 -7.54 9.66
C TRP A 4 3.64 -9.02 9.56
N GLY A 5 3.83 -9.47 8.38
CA GLY A 5 4.55 -10.67 8.08
C GLY A 5 5.76 -10.17 7.35
N ARG A 6 6.66 -10.86 6.95
CA ARG A 6 8.00 -10.51 6.53
C ARG A 6 8.13 -9.30 5.59
N ASP A 7 7.43 -8.65 4.98
CA ASP A 7 7.51 -7.42 4.22
C ASP A 7 6.12 -6.82 4.01
N ILE A 8 5.19 -7.18 4.89
CA ILE A 8 3.80 -6.76 4.80
C ILE A 8 3.45 -6.01 6.08
N LEU A 9 3.03 -4.78 5.91
CA LEU A 9 2.62 -3.92 7.00
C LEU A 9 1.22 -3.41 6.76
N GLU A 10 0.36 -3.47 7.77
CA GLU A 10 -0.92 -2.81 7.76
C GLU A 10 -0.85 -1.60 8.68
N ILE A 11 -1.16 -0.42 8.16
CA ILE A 11 -1.10 0.84 8.89
C ILE A 11 -2.51 1.34 9.13
N ARG A 12 -2.86 1.57 10.40
CA ARG A 12 -4.14 2.12 10.80
C ARG A 12 -3.94 3.30 11.73
N PRO A 13 -3.68 4.50 11.19
CA PRO A 13 -3.57 5.69 12.03
C PRO A 13 -4.90 6.03 12.69
N LEU A 14 -4.86 6.67 13.85
CA LEU A 14 -6.05 7.04 14.61
C LEU A 14 -6.98 7.96 13.82
N SER A 15 -6.44 8.84 12.98
CA SER A 15 -7.23 9.63 12.04
C SER A 15 -6.96 9.12 10.63
N GLY A 16 -7.98 9.11 9.79
CA GLY A 16 -7.82 8.73 8.38
C GLY A 16 -6.99 9.72 7.57
N PHE A 17 -6.66 10.87 8.16
CA PHE A 17 -5.81 11.87 7.53
C PHE A 17 -4.34 11.47 7.67
N HIS A 18 -3.54 11.81 6.72
CA HIS A 18 -2.08 11.65 6.79
C HIS A 18 -1.59 10.20 6.84
N LYS A 19 -2.28 9.30 6.14
CA LYS A 19 -1.77 7.93 5.99
C LYS A 19 -0.39 7.92 5.35
N GLY A 20 -0.13 8.84 4.42
CA GLY A 20 1.18 8.99 3.80
C GLY A 20 2.26 9.40 4.80
N TYR A 21 1.94 10.31 5.70
CA TYR A 21 2.86 10.71 6.76
C TYR A 21 3.16 9.53 7.69
N ALA A 22 2.12 8.82 8.11
CA ALA A 22 2.27 7.64 8.97
C ALA A 22 3.11 6.56 8.29
N LEU A 23 2.89 6.36 7.00
CA LEU A 23 3.66 5.40 6.20
C LEU A 23 5.15 5.76 6.18
N ARG A 24 5.48 7.01 5.87
CA ARG A 24 6.87 7.48 5.84
C ARG A 24 7.55 7.31 7.19
N LYS A 25 6.87 7.74 8.24
CA LYS A 25 7.39 7.64 9.60
C LYS A 25 7.69 6.20 9.97
N LEU A 26 6.74 5.32 9.71
CA LEU A 26 6.89 3.91 10.02
C LEU A 26 8.04 3.26 9.24
N MET A 27 8.15 3.59 7.96
CA MET A 27 9.24 3.07 7.12
C MET A 27 10.60 3.54 7.62
N ARG A 28 10.72 4.81 7.97
CA ARG A 28 11.99 5.37 8.45
C ARG A 28 12.37 4.82 9.81
N GLU A 29 11.43 4.76 10.75
CA GLU A 29 11.68 4.27 12.11
C GLU A 29 12.06 2.79 12.15
N ASN A 30 11.57 2.00 11.20
CA ASN A 30 11.82 0.56 11.14
C ASN A 30 12.78 0.17 10.02
N GLU A 31 13.39 1.15 9.38
CA GLU A 31 14.36 0.96 8.29
C GLU A 31 13.83 0.04 7.17
N ILE A 32 12.57 0.23 6.81
CA ILE A 32 11.92 -0.57 5.77
C ILE A 32 12.37 -0.07 4.40
N LYS A 33 12.91 -0.96 3.60
CA LYS A 33 13.43 -0.63 2.25
C LYS A 33 12.58 -1.19 1.12
N SER A 34 11.59 -2.01 1.43
CA SER A 34 10.63 -2.54 0.46
C SER A 34 9.27 -2.65 1.12
N LEU A 35 8.24 -2.20 0.41
CA LEU A 35 6.88 -2.19 0.96
C LEU A 35 5.85 -2.46 -0.12
N VAL A 36 4.82 -3.21 0.25
CA VAL A 36 3.59 -3.31 -0.52
C VAL A 36 2.47 -2.72 0.33
N TYR A 37 1.78 -1.74 -0.21
CA TYR A 37 0.66 -1.08 0.47
C TYR A 37 -0.63 -1.40 -0.25
N VAL A 38 -1.61 -1.93 0.48
CA VAL A 38 -2.93 -2.28 -0.06
C VAL A 38 -3.98 -1.40 0.60
N GLY A 39 -4.83 -0.78 -0.19
CA GLY A 39 -5.88 0.09 0.32
C GLY A 39 -7.16 0.01 -0.49
N ASP A 40 -8.26 0.50 0.08
CA ASP A 40 -9.58 0.51 -0.56
C ASP A 40 -10.39 1.77 -0.27
N ASP A 41 -9.82 2.71 0.46
CA ASP A 41 -10.49 3.92 0.90
C ASP A 41 -9.84 5.17 0.29
N THR A 42 -10.62 6.25 0.18
CA THR A 42 -10.12 7.53 -0.33
C THR A 42 -8.96 8.06 0.49
N THR A 43 -8.89 7.76 1.78
CA THR A 43 -7.76 8.12 2.64
C THR A 43 -6.46 7.46 2.22
N ASP A 44 -6.54 6.36 1.47
CA ASP A 44 -5.35 5.65 0.98
C ASP A 44 -4.68 6.36 -0.20
N ILE A 45 -5.36 7.31 -0.84
CA ILE A 45 -4.77 8.11 -1.92
C ILE A 45 -3.49 8.79 -1.43
N ASP A 46 -3.54 9.34 -0.23
CA ASP A 46 -2.39 10.02 0.38
C ASP A 46 -1.20 9.06 0.56
N ALA A 47 -1.49 7.84 1.01
CA ALA A 47 -0.46 6.81 1.15
C ALA A 47 0.11 6.37 -0.19
N PHE A 48 -0.75 6.21 -1.20
CA PHE A 48 -0.30 5.84 -2.54
C PHE A 48 0.63 6.89 -3.13
N GLN A 49 0.30 8.17 -2.95
CA GLN A 49 1.13 9.27 -3.42
C GLN A 49 2.47 9.33 -2.66
N ALA A 50 2.43 9.15 -1.35
CA ALA A 50 3.63 9.12 -0.53
C ALA A 50 4.57 8.00 -0.95
N LEU A 51 4.03 6.82 -1.20
CA LEU A 51 4.84 5.68 -1.63
C LEU A 51 5.48 5.91 -3.00
N ARG A 52 4.73 6.52 -3.91
CA ARG A 52 5.27 6.89 -5.22
C ARG A 52 6.43 7.88 -5.09
N THR A 53 6.29 8.88 -4.24
CA THR A 53 7.34 9.87 -3.99
C THR A 53 8.58 9.22 -3.35
N ILE A 54 8.38 8.35 -2.38
CA ILE A 54 9.46 7.60 -1.73
C ILE A 54 10.24 6.79 -2.76
N ARG A 55 9.53 6.14 -3.66
CA ARG A 55 10.12 5.33 -4.73
C ARG A 55 10.89 6.21 -5.71
N ASP A 56 10.32 7.33 -6.12
CA ASP A 56 10.93 8.24 -7.08
C ASP A 56 12.19 8.91 -6.51
N GLU A 57 12.20 9.15 -5.21
CA GLU A 57 13.37 9.70 -4.51
C GLU A 57 14.43 8.64 -4.21
N GLY A 58 14.16 7.39 -4.48
CA GLY A 58 15.10 6.30 -4.24
C GLY A 58 15.27 5.90 -2.79
N GLU A 59 14.40 6.35 -1.90
CA GLU A 59 14.48 6.00 -0.47
C GLU A 59 14.16 4.53 -0.22
N ALA A 60 13.20 3.99 -0.96
CA ALA A 60 12.78 2.61 -0.82
C ALA A 60 12.09 2.13 -2.09
N LYS A 61 11.88 0.84 -2.20
CA LYS A 61 11.06 0.23 -3.23
C LYS A 61 9.65 0.06 -2.68
N GLY A 62 8.65 0.23 -3.54
CA GLY A 62 7.28 0.09 -3.07
C GLY A 62 6.29 -0.05 -4.21
N ILE A 63 5.24 -0.79 -3.93
CA ILE A 63 4.12 -0.99 -4.85
C ILE A 63 2.85 -0.75 -4.06
N SER A 64 1.93 0.03 -4.63
CA SER A 64 0.61 0.22 -4.07
C SER A 64 -0.42 -0.57 -4.85
N ALA A 65 -1.38 -1.15 -4.14
CA ALA A 65 -2.47 -1.89 -4.74
C ALA A 65 -3.80 -1.42 -4.17
N VAL A 66 -4.79 -1.25 -5.03
CA VAL A 66 -6.13 -0.90 -4.61
C VAL A 66 -7.06 -2.10 -4.82
N VAL A 67 -7.87 -2.37 -3.80
CA VAL A 67 -8.94 -3.37 -3.91
C VAL A 67 -10.14 -2.66 -4.51
N GLU A 68 -10.44 -2.97 -5.76
CA GLU A 68 -11.48 -2.28 -6.51
C GLU A 68 -12.87 -2.71 -6.07
N SER A 69 -13.74 -1.74 -5.83
CA SER A 69 -15.14 -1.96 -5.55
C SER A 69 -16.00 -1.09 -6.46
N LYS A 70 -17.26 -1.46 -6.60
CA LYS A 70 -18.19 -0.73 -7.47
C LYS A 70 -18.40 0.69 -6.94
N GLY A 71 -18.32 1.67 -7.84
CA GLY A 71 -18.54 3.07 -7.48
C GLY A 71 -17.36 3.73 -6.79
N MET A 72 -16.19 3.12 -6.84
CA MET A 72 -14.98 3.64 -6.21
C MET A 72 -14.51 4.94 -6.87
N ASN A 73 -13.90 5.82 -6.07
CA ASN A 73 -13.31 7.08 -6.53
C ASN A 73 -12.25 6.83 -7.59
N LYS A 74 -12.34 7.55 -8.71
CA LYS A 74 -11.39 7.41 -9.82
C LYS A 74 -9.96 7.73 -9.43
N LYS A 75 -9.75 8.73 -8.58
CA LYS A 75 -8.40 9.10 -8.13
C LYS A 75 -7.73 7.97 -7.38
N LEU A 76 -8.50 7.23 -6.59
CA LEU A 76 -7.99 6.09 -5.86
C LEU A 76 -7.47 5.02 -6.83
N LEU A 77 -8.24 4.74 -7.89
CA LEU A 77 -7.85 3.79 -8.91
C LEU A 77 -6.62 4.26 -9.71
N GLU A 78 -6.55 5.55 -10.01
CA GLU A 78 -5.46 6.11 -10.81
C GLU A 78 -4.13 6.17 -10.05
N LYS A 79 -4.18 6.37 -8.75
CA LYS A 79 -2.97 6.55 -7.94
C LYS A 79 -2.31 5.24 -7.52
N ALA A 80 -3.05 4.15 -7.52
CA ALA A 80 -2.49 2.84 -7.21
C ALA A 80 -1.72 2.28 -8.40
N ASP A 81 -0.65 1.56 -8.13
CA ASP A 81 0.13 0.88 -9.18
C ASP A 81 -0.61 -0.34 -9.73
N ILE A 82 -1.33 -1.05 -8.86
CA ILE A 82 -2.02 -2.28 -9.21
C ILE A 82 -3.48 -2.18 -8.77
N LYS A 83 -4.39 -2.73 -9.58
CA LYS A 83 -5.81 -2.85 -9.25
C LYS A 83 -6.15 -4.31 -9.05
N ILE A 84 -6.77 -4.61 -7.92
CA ILE A 84 -7.18 -5.97 -7.57
C ILE A 84 -8.70 -6.05 -7.67
N ARG A 85 -9.21 -6.91 -8.54
CA ARG A 85 -10.64 -7.07 -8.78
C ARG A 85 -11.10 -8.46 -8.39
N GLY A 86 -11.92 -8.53 -7.33
CA GLY A 86 -12.52 -9.78 -6.93
C GLY A 86 -11.54 -10.75 -6.27
N ILE A 87 -12.12 -11.88 -5.91
CA ILE A 87 -11.42 -12.88 -5.10
C ILE A 87 -10.30 -13.60 -5.84
N VAL A 88 -10.50 -13.83 -7.14
CA VAL A 88 -9.51 -14.54 -7.95
C VAL A 88 -8.23 -13.72 -8.06
N GLU A 89 -8.36 -12.44 -8.39
CA GLU A 89 -7.20 -11.54 -8.49
C GLU A 89 -6.54 -11.33 -7.14
N MET A 90 -7.32 -11.29 -6.07
CA MET A 90 -6.76 -11.19 -4.73
C MET A 90 -5.91 -12.43 -4.39
N ARG A 91 -6.37 -13.60 -4.75
CA ARG A 91 -5.60 -14.85 -4.56
C ARG A 91 -4.31 -14.84 -5.35
N GLU A 92 -4.38 -14.39 -6.59
CA GLU A 92 -3.21 -14.28 -7.46
C GLU A 92 -2.20 -13.28 -6.87
N PHE A 93 -2.68 -12.15 -6.40
CA PHE A 93 -1.85 -11.13 -5.77
C PHE A 93 -1.16 -11.66 -4.52
N LEU A 94 -1.90 -12.30 -3.63
CA LEU A 94 -1.35 -12.88 -2.40
C LEU A 94 -0.33 -13.99 -2.71
N SER A 95 -0.62 -14.81 -3.71
CA SER A 95 0.29 -15.85 -4.15
C SER A 95 1.61 -15.27 -4.65
N TRP A 96 1.52 -14.19 -5.43
CA TRP A 96 2.70 -13.47 -5.90
C TRP A 96 3.52 -12.91 -4.75
N LEU A 97 2.86 -12.27 -3.76
CA LEU A 97 3.53 -11.74 -2.58
C LEU A 97 4.28 -12.82 -1.81
N LEU A 98 3.63 -13.96 -1.60
CA LEU A 98 4.25 -15.08 -0.91
C LEU A 98 5.48 -15.60 -1.66
N SER A 99 5.43 -15.61 -2.98
CA SER A 99 6.57 -16.05 -3.79
C SER A 99 7.78 -15.12 -3.64
N LEU A 100 7.55 -13.84 -3.37
CA LEU A 100 8.63 -12.88 -3.11
C LEU A 100 9.22 -13.04 -1.71
N ALA A 101 8.41 -13.47 -0.75
CA ALA A 101 8.82 -13.59 0.65
C ALA A 101 9.56 -14.89 0.96
N TYR A 102 9.35 -15.91 0.16
CA TYR A 102 9.91 -17.26 0.41
C TYR A 102 10.67 -17.81 -0.83
#